data_72c1203552fcf7b412f08dd52d1df399
#
_entry.id   72c1203552fcf7b412f08dd52d1df399
#
_cell.length_a   1.000
_cell.length_b   1.000
_cell.length_c   1.000
_cell.angle_alpha   90.00
_cell.angle_beta   90.00
_cell.angle_gamma   90.00
#
_symmetry.space_group_name_H-M   'P 1'
#
loop_
_entity.id
_entity.type
_entity.pdbx_description
1 polymer ?
#
loop_
_entity_poly.entity_id
_entity_poly.type
_entity_poly.pdbx_seq_one_letter_code
_entity_poly.pdbx_strand_id
1 'polypeptide(L)'
;MDKMRSVVGGVSPELLANGTLARGEVVSVQMTGMSVSHGDQVATQKQVCNVTLNVIMDNTPPFPATVKQGIPVLLLPQLSSGSAVVAVRVNPANHQEVAIDFDSEPPTVTLAAGGPNRGSAAELLATGTAARAVIIQSQPLGVRNQAGVDMYALMVTILCDGFAPYQTQVGNPVPPSGLPLLYPGSNLPAKVRPGQQGQVIIDWEAAVAQATGGVPS
;
A
#
# COMPACT_ATOMS: atom_id res chain seq x y z
N MET A 1 25.64 -25.83 -22.57
CA MET A 1 24.87 -26.87 -21.85
C MET A 1 24.14 -26.19 -20.69
N ASP A 2 22.97 -25.66 -21.00
CA ASP A 2 22.12 -24.99 -20.00
C ASP A 2 21.52 -26.03 -19.08
N LYS A 3 21.89 -25.95 -17.81
CA LYS A 3 21.22 -26.70 -16.75
C LYS A 3 19.86 -26.06 -16.50
N MET A 4 18.83 -26.51 -17.19
CA MET A 4 17.46 -26.38 -16.74
C MET A 4 17.34 -26.99 -15.33
N ARG A 5 17.51 -26.20 -14.30
CA ARG A 5 17.02 -26.53 -12.98
C ARG A 5 15.53 -26.24 -12.95
N SER A 6 14.75 -27.26 -13.29
CA SER A 6 13.33 -27.32 -12.99
C SER A 6 13.18 -27.25 -11.46
N VAL A 7 12.96 -26.06 -10.94
CA VAL A 7 12.64 -25.86 -9.52
C VAL A 7 11.15 -26.03 -9.36
N VAL A 8 10.72 -27.23 -8.99
CA VAL A 8 9.33 -27.50 -8.63
C VAL A 8 8.97 -26.60 -7.41
N GLY A 9 8.26 -25.50 -7.68
CA GLY A 9 7.76 -24.60 -6.63
C GLY A 9 8.83 -23.78 -5.89
N GLY A 10 10.05 -23.71 -6.41
CA GLY A 10 11.16 -22.98 -5.81
C GLY A 10 11.51 -21.72 -6.58
N VAL A 11 11.68 -20.65 -5.83
CA VAL A 11 12.24 -19.39 -6.28
C VAL A 11 13.74 -19.56 -6.52
N SER A 12 14.32 -18.85 -7.48
CA SER A 12 15.76 -18.80 -7.67
C SER A 12 16.45 -18.28 -6.41
N PRO A 13 17.38 -19.04 -5.80
CA PRO A 13 18.16 -18.54 -4.65
C PRO A 13 18.95 -17.28 -4.99
N GLU A 14 19.37 -17.13 -6.24
CA GLU A 14 20.06 -15.94 -6.73
C GLU A 14 19.16 -14.71 -6.72
N LEU A 15 17.88 -14.87 -7.07
CA LEU A 15 16.91 -13.78 -7.02
C LEU A 15 16.64 -13.35 -5.58
N LEU A 16 16.50 -14.29 -4.64
CA LEU A 16 16.34 -13.97 -3.22
C LEU A 16 17.59 -13.27 -2.64
N ALA A 17 18.79 -13.64 -3.09
CA ALA A 17 20.03 -13.06 -2.58
C ALA A 17 20.35 -11.69 -3.21
N ASN A 18 20.12 -11.53 -4.51
CA ASN A 18 20.63 -10.39 -5.29
C ASN A 18 19.52 -9.52 -5.89
N GLY A 19 18.25 -9.94 -5.80
CA GLY A 19 17.12 -9.15 -6.29
C GLY A 19 16.94 -7.86 -5.50
N THR A 20 16.47 -6.82 -6.17
CA THR A 20 16.10 -5.55 -5.52
C THR A 20 14.92 -5.78 -4.59
N LEU A 21 15.07 -5.38 -3.33
CA LEU A 21 13.99 -5.47 -2.34
C LEU A 21 12.89 -4.46 -2.70
N ALA A 22 11.66 -4.92 -2.75
CA ALA A 22 10.50 -4.12 -3.10
C ALA A 22 9.30 -4.51 -2.22
N ARG A 23 8.22 -3.75 -2.33
CA ARG A 23 6.95 -3.96 -1.64
C ARG A 23 5.98 -4.65 -2.60
N GLY A 24 5.36 -5.75 -2.18
CA GLY A 24 4.32 -6.45 -2.92
C GLY A 24 2.99 -6.37 -2.19
N GLU A 25 1.96 -5.83 -2.82
CA GLU A 25 0.58 -5.90 -2.33
C GLU A 25 -0.09 -7.12 -2.95
N VAL A 26 -0.59 -8.02 -2.11
CA VAL A 26 -1.21 -9.26 -2.60
C VAL A 26 -2.60 -8.97 -3.14
N VAL A 27 -2.80 -9.25 -4.43
CA VAL A 27 -4.09 -9.09 -5.10
C VAL A 27 -4.91 -10.37 -5.03
N SER A 28 -4.26 -11.53 -5.28
CA SER A 28 -4.93 -12.83 -5.20
C SER A 28 -3.94 -13.96 -4.95
N VAL A 29 -4.42 -15.02 -4.31
CA VAL A 29 -3.68 -16.27 -4.08
C VAL A 29 -4.49 -17.43 -4.62
N GLN A 30 -3.91 -18.22 -5.53
CA GLN A 30 -4.52 -19.39 -6.12
C GLN A 30 -3.67 -20.62 -5.84
N MET A 31 -4.23 -21.59 -5.13
CA MET A 31 -3.56 -22.87 -4.86
C MET A 31 -3.50 -23.72 -6.14
N THR A 32 -2.33 -24.30 -6.43
CA THR A 32 -2.14 -25.16 -7.61
C THR A 32 -2.45 -26.64 -7.37
N GLY A 33 -2.82 -27.01 -6.13
CA GLY A 33 -3.02 -28.42 -5.74
C GLY A 33 -1.73 -29.17 -5.43
N MET A 34 -0.55 -28.57 -5.64
CA MET A 34 0.75 -29.17 -5.31
C MET A 34 1.23 -28.72 -3.94
N SER A 35 1.63 -29.66 -3.10
CA SER A 35 2.25 -29.39 -1.80
C SER A 35 3.67 -29.93 -1.76
N VAL A 36 4.54 -29.25 -1.06
CA VAL A 36 5.92 -29.68 -0.79
C VAL A 36 6.09 -29.79 0.72
N SER A 37 6.38 -30.98 1.23
CA SER A 37 6.68 -31.20 2.64
C SER A 37 8.13 -31.65 2.81
N HIS A 38 8.81 -31.11 3.81
CA HIS A 38 10.10 -31.60 4.29
C HIS A 38 9.91 -32.07 5.74
N GLY A 39 9.63 -33.38 5.92
CA GLY A 39 9.35 -33.98 7.24
C GLY A 39 7.88 -33.88 7.67
N ASP A 40 7.60 -34.43 8.86
CA ASP A 40 6.23 -34.60 9.39
C ASP A 40 5.68 -33.37 10.16
N GLN A 41 6.42 -32.26 10.19
CA GLN A 41 5.98 -31.07 10.92
C GLN A 41 5.17 -30.13 10.03
N VAL A 42 4.00 -29.72 10.49
CA VAL A 42 3.11 -28.76 9.78
C VAL A 42 3.82 -27.44 9.46
N ALA A 43 4.74 -27.01 10.30
CA ALA A 43 5.52 -25.79 10.09
C ALA A 43 6.43 -25.82 8.85
N THR A 44 6.76 -27.01 8.34
CA THR A 44 7.61 -27.20 7.14
C THR A 44 6.79 -27.44 5.87
N GLN A 45 5.46 -27.56 6.00
CA GLN A 45 4.57 -27.75 4.85
C GLN A 45 4.40 -26.45 4.05
N LYS A 46 4.66 -26.54 2.76
CA LYS A 46 4.45 -25.45 1.82
C LYS A 46 3.43 -25.86 0.76
N GLN A 47 2.47 -24.99 0.49
CA GLN A 47 1.53 -25.14 -0.61
C GLN A 47 2.02 -24.31 -1.80
N VAL A 48 2.15 -24.92 -2.97
CA VAL A 48 2.51 -24.17 -4.18
C VAL A 48 1.31 -23.37 -4.65
N CYS A 49 1.50 -22.05 -4.72
CA CYS A 49 0.46 -21.10 -5.10
C CYS A 49 0.94 -20.23 -6.26
N ASN A 50 -0.01 -19.77 -7.07
CA ASN A 50 0.17 -18.63 -7.94
C ASN A 50 -0.33 -17.41 -7.17
N VAL A 51 0.56 -16.46 -6.92
CA VAL A 51 0.24 -15.22 -6.20
C VAL A 51 0.35 -14.07 -7.18
N THR A 52 -0.74 -13.35 -7.35
CA THR A 52 -0.74 -12.09 -8.11
C THR A 52 -0.48 -10.94 -7.16
N LEU A 53 0.49 -10.12 -7.51
CA LEU A 53 0.99 -9.01 -6.71
C LEU A 53 0.91 -7.71 -7.52
N ASN A 54 0.67 -6.60 -6.84
CA ASN A 54 1.01 -5.27 -7.32
C ASN A 54 2.35 -4.89 -6.68
N VAL A 55 3.40 -4.80 -7.48
CA VAL A 55 4.77 -4.55 -7.01
C VAL A 55 5.06 -3.06 -7.05
N ILE A 56 5.55 -2.52 -5.94
CA ILE A 56 5.90 -1.12 -5.77
C ILE A 56 7.38 -1.03 -5.42
N MET A 57 8.14 -0.33 -6.27
CA MET A 57 9.57 -0.06 -6.12
C MET A 57 9.81 1.44 -6.03
N ASP A 58 10.93 1.83 -5.44
CA ASP A 58 11.33 3.23 -5.35
C ASP A 58 11.35 3.89 -6.74
N ASN A 59 10.63 5.02 -6.85
CA ASN A 59 10.58 5.85 -8.05
C ASN A 59 10.18 5.13 -9.35
N THR A 60 9.54 3.95 -9.21
CA THR A 60 9.06 3.15 -10.34
C THR A 60 7.53 3.10 -10.31
N PRO A 61 6.84 3.24 -11.45
CA PRO A 61 5.39 3.02 -11.50
C PRO A 61 5.05 1.60 -11.01
N PRO A 62 4.01 1.44 -10.18
CA PRO A 62 3.57 0.12 -9.76
C PRO A 62 3.25 -0.77 -10.95
N PHE A 63 3.60 -2.06 -10.87
CA PHE A 63 3.34 -3.01 -11.93
C PHE A 63 2.82 -4.34 -11.38
N PRO A 64 1.96 -5.06 -12.14
CA PRO A 64 1.48 -6.37 -11.76
C PRO A 64 2.55 -7.44 -12.02
N ALA A 65 2.65 -8.40 -11.12
CA ALA A 65 3.49 -9.60 -11.29
C ALA A 65 2.75 -10.83 -10.77
N THR A 66 3.05 -11.99 -11.36
CA THR A 66 2.53 -13.27 -10.88
C THR A 66 3.69 -14.17 -10.52
N VAL A 67 3.70 -14.66 -9.27
CA VAL A 67 4.75 -15.51 -8.72
C VAL A 67 4.19 -16.89 -8.46
N LYS A 68 4.84 -17.94 -8.97
CA LYS A 68 4.55 -19.32 -8.59
C LYS A 68 5.56 -19.78 -7.54
N GLN A 69 5.13 -19.88 -6.28
CA GLN A 69 6.02 -20.15 -5.15
C GLN A 69 5.37 -21.04 -4.09
N GLY A 70 6.21 -21.82 -3.39
CA GLY A 70 5.79 -22.57 -2.20
C GLY A 70 5.59 -21.62 -1.01
N ILE A 71 4.36 -21.52 -0.54
CA ILE A 71 3.97 -20.67 0.59
C ILE A 71 3.80 -21.51 1.83
N PRO A 72 4.38 -21.14 2.99
CA PRO A 72 4.09 -21.80 4.24
C PRO A 72 2.58 -21.83 4.53
N VAL A 73 2.04 -23.00 4.84
CA VAL A 73 0.59 -23.18 5.05
C VAL A 73 0.04 -22.22 6.11
N LEU A 74 0.83 -21.91 7.12
CA LEU A 74 0.46 -20.99 8.21
C LEU A 74 0.28 -19.53 7.74
N LEU A 75 0.90 -19.13 6.62
CA LEU A 75 0.78 -17.77 6.07
C LEU A 75 -0.37 -17.61 5.06
N LEU A 76 -0.93 -18.72 4.58
CA LEU A 76 -2.01 -18.68 3.57
C LEU A 76 -3.22 -17.85 3.99
N PRO A 77 -3.76 -17.95 5.23
CA PRO A 77 -4.91 -17.14 5.64
C PRO A 77 -4.62 -15.64 5.60
N GLN A 78 -3.41 -15.23 6.00
CA GLN A 78 -2.99 -13.84 5.99
C GLN A 78 -2.86 -13.30 4.57
N LEU A 79 -2.22 -14.07 3.67
CA LEU A 79 -2.04 -13.70 2.27
C LEU A 79 -3.35 -13.65 1.50
N SER A 80 -4.33 -14.48 1.88
CA SER A 80 -5.64 -14.53 1.21
C SER A 80 -6.62 -13.46 1.70
N SER A 81 -6.25 -12.63 2.67
CA SER A 81 -7.10 -11.57 3.23
C SER A 81 -7.40 -10.41 2.25
N GLY A 82 -6.70 -10.35 1.11
CA GLY A 82 -6.87 -9.30 0.09
C GLY A 82 -6.23 -7.96 0.42
N SER A 83 -5.56 -7.83 1.56
CA SER A 83 -4.85 -6.63 2.01
C SER A 83 -3.44 -6.92 2.51
N ALA A 84 -2.95 -8.12 2.27
CA ALA A 84 -1.62 -8.52 2.72
C ALA A 84 -0.53 -7.78 1.93
N VAL A 85 0.49 -7.36 2.65
CA VAL A 85 1.68 -6.74 2.09
C VAL A 85 2.88 -7.61 2.44
N VAL A 86 3.71 -7.90 1.46
CA VAL A 86 4.89 -8.77 1.58
C VAL A 86 6.13 -8.10 1.02
N ALA A 87 7.30 -8.50 1.52
CA ALA A 87 8.54 -8.18 0.86
C ALA A 87 8.69 -9.05 -0.40
N VAL A 88 9.18 -8.45 -1.47
CA VAL A 88 9.48 -9.16 -2.71
C VAL A 88 10.87 -8.81 -3.22
N ARG A 89 11.49 -9.75 -3.91
CA ARG A 89 12.75 -9.55 -4.63
C ARG A 89 12.43 -9.49 -6.12
N VAL A 90 12.89 -8.44 -6.76
CA VAL A 90 12.67 -8.18 -8.18
C VAL A 90 14.01 -8.24 -8.91
N ASN A 91 14.05 -8.96 -10.03
CA ASN A 91 15.22 -8.94 -10.89
C ASN A 91 15.34 -7.56 -11.57
N PRO A 92 16.42 -6.79 -11.32
CA PRO A 92 16.55 -5.45 -11.90
C PRO A 92 16.64 -5.45 -13.43
N ALA A 93 17.05 -6.57 -14.04
CA ALA A 93 17.11 -6.72 -15.49
C ALA A 93 15.79 -7.19 -16.10
N ASN A 94 14.89 -7.79 -15.29
CA ASN A 94 13.61 -8.31 -15.75
C ASN A 94 12.56 -8.23 -14.64
N HIS A 95 11.78 -7.17 -14.63
CA HIS A 95 10.76 -6.91 -13.60
C HIS A 95 9.63 -7.96 -13.56
N GLN A 96 9.52 -8.86 -14.54
CA GLN A 96 8.59 -9.98 -14.50
C GLN A 96 9.12 -11.15 -13.63
N GLU A 97 10.39 -11.16 -13.33
CA GLU A 97 11.01 -12.10 -12.40
C GLU A 97 10.93 -11.56 -10.97
N VAL A 98 9.96 -12.06 -10.24
CA VAL A 98 9.68 -11.63 -8.86
C VAL A 98 9.61 -12.85 -7.96
N ALA A 99 10.08 -12.71 -6.73
CA ALA A 99 9.99 -13.72 -5.68
C ALA A 99 9.46 -13.10 -4.39
N ILE A 100 8.62 -13.80 -3.65
CA ILE A 100 8.21 -13.39 -2.31
C ILE A 100 9.33 -13.77 -1.33
N ASP A 101 9.77 -12.79 -0.56
CA ASP A 101 10.79 -12.95 0.48
C ASP A 101 10.10 -12.92 1.84
N PHE A 102 9.91 -14.12 2.42
CA PHE A 102 9.24 -14.27 3.73
C PHE A 102 10.14 -13.95 4.91
N ASP A 103 11.44 -13.80 4.68
CA ASP A 103 12.44 -13.55 5.73
C ASP A 103 12.72 -12.05 5.92
N SER A 104 12.27 -11.22 4.97
CA SER A 104 12.42 -9.76 5.02
C SER A 104 11.10 -9.07 5.33
N GLU A 105 11.19 -7.89 5.96
CA GLU A 105 10.03 -6.99 6.09
C GLU A 105 9.81 -6.19 4.81
N PRO A 106 8.54 -5.89 4.45
CA PRO A 106 8.25 -5.04 3.30
C PRO A 106 8.88 -3.65 3.48
N PRO A 107 9.70 -3.18 2.53
CA PRO A 107 10.35 -1.88 2.65
C PRO A 107 9.33 -0.74 2.55
N THR A 108 9.67 0.40 3.14
CA THR A 108 9.01 1.66 2.81
C THR A 108 9.57 2.17 1.49
N VAL A 109 8.71 2.41 0.52
CA VAL A 109 9.11 2.80 -0.85
C VAL A 109 8.55 4.17 -1.20
N THR A 110 9.28 4.91 -2.04
CA THR A 110 8.85 6.22 -2.57
C THR A 110 8.09 6.03 -3.88
N LEU A 111 6.86 6.54 -3.94
CA LEU A 111 6.02 6.45 -5.12
C LEU A 111 6.63 7.24 -6.29
N ALA A 112 6.58 6.68 -7.50
CA ALA A 112 7.01 7.37 -8.71
C ALA A 112 6.25 8.69 -8.94
N ALA A 113 6.91 9.63 -9.60
CA ALA A 113 6.24 10.84 -10.09
C ALA A 113 5.21 10.48 -11.17
N GLY A 114 4.02 11.05 -11.11
CA GLY A 114 3.04 10.92 -12.20
C GLY A 114 1.91 9.93 -11.96
N GLY A 115 1.64 9.51 -10.71
CA GLY A 115 0.38 8.81 -10.40
C GLY A 115 -0.84 9.68 -10.78
N PRO A 116 -1.97 9.04 -11.16
CA PRO A 116 -3.12 9.73 -11.79
C PRO A 116 -3.77 10.84 -10.96
N ASN A 117 -3.34 11.06 -9.72
CA ASN A 117 -3.97 12.02 -8.79
C ASN A 117 -3.09 13.22 -8.38
N ARG A 118 -1.93 13.45 -8.99
CA ARG A 118 -1.01 14.52 -8.53
C ARG A 118 -1.40 15.93 -8.92
N GLY A 119 -1.89 16.12 -10.13
CA GLY A 119 -2.45 17.43 -10.54
C GLY A 119 -3.71 17.79 -9.76
N SER A 120 -4.44 16.78 -9.29
CA SER A 120 -5.70 16.95 -8.59
C SER A 120 -5.57 17.36 -7.12
N ALA A 121 -4.47 17.04 -6.42
CA ALA A 121 -4.36 17.32 -4.98
C ALA A 121 -4.14 18.82 -4.70
N ALA A 122 -3.17 19.46 -5.35
CA ALA A 122 -2.92 20.90 -5.21
C ALA A 122 -4.10 21.72 -5.80
N GLU A 123 -4.63 21.29 -6.94
CA GLU A 123 -5.83 21.88 -7.53
C GLU A 123 -7.04 21.74 -6.60
N LEU A 124 -7.24 20.56 -6.00
CA LEU A 124 -8.35 20.31 -5.08
C LEU A 124 -8.22 21.14 -3.80
N LEU A 125 -7.01 21.32 -3.26
CA LEU A 125 -6.78 22.25 -2.16
C LEU A 125 -7.13 23.68 -2.51
N ALA A 126 -6.77 24.13 -3.72
CA ALA A 126 -6.99 25.51 -4.17
C ALA A 126 -8.46 25.78 -4.56
N THR A 127 -9.11 24.84 -5.25
CA THR A 127 -10.42 25.06 -5.89
C THR A 127 -11.55 24.23 -5.29
N GLY A 128 -11.25 23.25 -4.44
CA GLY A 128 -12.24 22.36 -3.85
C GLY A 128 -13.19 23.06 -2.88
N THR A 129 -14.38 22.53 -2.76
CA THR A 129 -15.37 22.97 -1.78
C THR A 129 -14.90 22.65 -0.36
N ALA A 130 -15.01 23.61 0.54
CA ALA A 130 -14.66 23.41 1.94
C ALA A 130 -15.56 22.34 2.57
N ALA A 131 -14.95 21.45 3.32
CA ALA A 131 -15.62 20.37 4.02
C ALA A 131 -14.87 20.06 5.33
N ARG A 132 -15.44 19.19 6.13
CA ARG A 132 -14.79 18.61 7.32
C ARG A 132 -14.70 17.11 7.17
N ALA A 133 -13.56 16.55 7.50
CA ALA A 133 -13.33 15.12 7.52
C ALA A 133 -13.20 14.64 8.96
N VAL A 134 -14.11 13.78 9.39
CA VAL A 134 -14.04 13.14 10.70
C VAL A 134 -13.33 11.80 10.52
N ILE A 135 -12.18 11.64 11.17
CA ILE A 135 -11.39 10.40 11.10
C ILE A 135 -12.15 9.27 11.80
N ILE A 136 -12.36 8.17 11.09
CA ILE A 136 -12.86 6.90 11.65
C ILE A 136 -11.69 5.99 11.98
N GLN A 137 -10.77 5.85 11.01
CA GLN A 137 -9.58 5.00 11.10
C GLN A 137 -8.47 5.57 10.24
N SER A 138 -7.24 5.39 10.69
CA SER A 138 -6.03 5.70 9.94
C SER A 138 -5.09 4.49 9.93
N GLN A 139 -4.46 4.24 8.78
CA GLN A 139 -3.50 3.16 8.63
C GLN A 139 -2.33 3.62 7.76
N PRO A 140 -1.08 3.44 8.20
CA PRO A 140 0.08 3.74 7.37
C PRO A 140 0.14 2.79 6.17
N LEU A 141 0.38 3.33 4.99
CA LEU A 141 0.49 2.53 3.75
C LEU A 141 1.90 1.97 3.53
N GLY A 142 2.89 2.43 4.30
CA GLY A 142 4.30 2.04 4.11
C GLY A 142 4.89 2.54 2.80
N VAL A 143 4.31 3.58 2.23
CA VAL A 143 4.82 4.27 1.05
C VAL A 143 4.93 5.77 1.32
N ARG A 144 5.84 6.44 0.62
CA ARG A 144 6.06 7.90 0.68
C ARG A 144 5.73 8.55 -0.64
N ASN A 145 5.33 9.81 -0.57
CA ASN A 145 5.28 10.65 -1.75
C ASN A 145 6.71 11.13 -2.11
N GLN A 146 6.86 11.86 -3.23
CA GLN A 146 8.18 12.36 -3.66
C GLN A 146 8.78 13.44 -2.74
N ALA A 147 7.97 14.08 -1.90
CA ALA A 147 8.45 14.98 -0.88
C ALA A 147 8.92 14.25 0.39
N GLY A 148 8.96 12.91 0.37
CA GLY A 148 9.36 12.09 1.51
C GLY A 148 8.31 11.99 2.62
N VAL A 149 7.08 12.44 2.36
CA VAL A 149 5.98 12.40 3.34
C VAL A 149 5.28 11.06 3.29
N ASP A 150 5.09 10.44 4.46
CA ASP A 150 4.43 9.15 4.59
C ASP A 150 2.94 9.24 4.19
N MET A 151 2.49 8.23 3.45
CA MET A 151 1.10 8.11 2.99
C MET A 151 0.30 7.24 3.95
N TYR A 152 -0.92 7.69 4.24
CA TYR A 152 -1.88 6.97 5.07
C TYR A 152 -3.18 6.72 4.31
N ALA A 153 -3.76 5.54 4.51
CA ALA A 153 -5.16 5.29 4.20
C ALA A 153 -6.01 5.83 5.34
N LEU A 154 -6.89 6.76 5.03
CA LEU A 154 -7.80 7.37 6.00
C LEU A 154 -9.23 6.96 5.66
N MET A 155 -9.92 6.29 6.57
CA MET A 155 -11.36 6.13 6.54
C MET A 155 -11.98 7.35 7.23
N VAL A 156 -12.80 8.11 6.51
CA VAL A 156 -13.34 9.37 6.99
C VAL A 156 -14.84 9.50 6.73
N THR A 157 -15.53 10.20 7.61
CA THR A 157 -16.85 10.76 7.33
C THR A 157 -16.69 12.20 6.87
N ILE A 158 -17.20 12.50 5.69
CA ILE A 158 -17.17 13.85 5.11
C ILE A 158 -18.46 14.58 5.44
N LEU A 159 -18.29 15.78 5.98
CA LEU A 159 -19.35 16.75 6.27
C LEU A 159 -19.13 17.97 5.37
N CYS A 160 -20.05 18.20 4.44
CA CYS A 160 -19.99 19.33 3.51
C CYS A 160 -21.35 20.02 3.50
N ASP A 161 -21.38 21.34 3.60
CA ASP A 161 -22.61 22.11 3.61
C ASP A 161 -23.44 21.88 2.34
N GLY A 162 -24.74 21.62 2.51
CA GLY A 162 -25.64 21.35 1.41
C GLY A 162 -25.63 19.91 0.88
N PHE A 163 -24.82 19.01 1.44
CA PHE A 163 -24.73 17.62 1.03
C PHE A 163 -24.95 16.68 2.23
N ALA A 164 -25.54 15.51 1.97
CA ALA A 164 -25.65 14.48 3.00
C ALA A 164 -24.25 13.97 3.38
N PRO A 165 -24.00 13.73 4.69
CA PRO A 165 -22.75 13.12 5.13
C PRO A 165 -22.51 11.77 4.44
N TYR A 166 -21.26 11.49 4.07
CA TYR A 166 -20.87 10.21 3.48
C TYR A 166 -19.52 9.73 4.00
N GLN A 167 -19.30 8.43 3.92
CA GLN A 167 -18.04 7.81 4.30
C GLN A 167 -17.25 7.45 3.05
N THR A 168 -15.93 7.64 3.12
CA THR A 168 -15.01 7.26 2.05
C THR A 168 -13.64 6.93 2.60
N GLN A 169 -12.89 6.14 1.86
CA GLN A 169 -11.50 5.86 2.14
C GLN A 169 -10.62 6.63 1.14
N VAL A 170 -9.64 7.34 1.65
CA VAL A 170 -8.73 8.15 0.84
C VAL A 170 -7.28 7.94 1.25
N GLY A 171 -6.37 7.93 0.28
CA GLY A 171 -4.93 7.99 0.51
C GLY A 171 -4.47 9.44 0.61
N ASN A 172 -3.90 9.82 1.73
CA ASN A 172 -3.40 11.18 1.95
C ASN A 172 -1.95 11.17 2.44
N PRO A 173 -1.10 12.11 1.96
CA PRO A 173 0.18 12.37 2.61
C PRO A 173 -0.07 13.01 3.97
N VAL A 174 0.57 12.50 5.01
CA VAL A 174 0.43 13.03 6.38
C VAL A 174 1.77 13.59 6.84
N PRO A 175 1.90 14.91 6.97
CA PRO A 175 3.13 15.49 7.47
C PRO A 175 3.35 15.12 8.95
N PRO A 176 4.60 15.11 9.45
CA PRO A 176 4.87 14.76 10.86
C PRO A 176 4.05 15.55 11.87
N SER A 177 3.78 16.83 11.59
CA SER A 177 2.91 17.69 12.42
C SER A 177 1.43 17.28 12.42
N GLY A 178 0.98 16.53 11.41
CA GLY A 178 -0.39 16.02 11.31
C GLY A 178 -0.60 14.67 12.01
N LEU A 179 0.48 13.93 12.32
CA LEU A 179 0.38 12.60 12.93
C LEU A 179 -0.40 12.60 14.26
N PRO A 180 -0.21 13.58 15.18
CA PRO A 180 -0.97 13.65 16.42
C PRO A 180 -2.48 13.85 16.21
N LEU A 181 -2.90 14.23 15.01
CA LEU A 181 -4.31 14.49 14.67
C LEU A 181 -5.02 13.27 14.07
N LEU A 182 -4.32 12.14 13.88
CA LEU A 182 -4.84 10.91 13.27
C LEU A 182 -5.59 9.98 14.23
N TYR A 183 -6.29 10.49 15.22
CA TYR A 183 -7.08 9.65 16.13
C TYR A 183 -8.57 9.61 15.70
N PRO A 184 -9.29 8.52 15.98
CA PRO A 184 -10.72 8.42 15.71
C PRO A 184 -11.51 9.55 16.37
N GLY A 185 -12.41 10.18 15.61
CA GLY A 185 -13.18 11.34 16.05
C GLY A 185 -12.50 12.69 15.79
N SER A 186 -11.24 12.70 15.35
CA SER A 186 -10.57 13.95 14.95
C SER A 186 -11.31 14.59 13.77
N ASN A 187 -11.58 15.88 13.89
CA ASN A 187 -12.37 16.64 12.92
C ASN A 187 -11.46 17.66 12.22
N LEU A 188 -11.07 17.32 10.97
CA LEU A 188 -10.05 18.03 10.23
C LEU A 188 -10.67 18.84 9.08
N PRO A 189 -10.13 20.03 8.78
CA PRO A 189 -10.51 20.76 7.56
C PRO A 189 -10.09 19.95 6.33
N ALA A 190 -10.98 19.92 5.35
CA ALA A 190 -10.78 19.17 4.12
C ALA A 190 -11.34 19.95 2.92
N LYS A 191 -10.88 19.56 1.74
CA LYS A 191 -11.44 20.00 0.48
C LYS A 191 -11.98 18.80 -0.29
N VAL A 192 -13.14 18.97 -0.90
CA VAL A 192 -13.81 17.92 -1.67
C VAL A 192 -14.25 18.45 -3.05
N ARG A 193 -14.44 17.53 -3.99
CA ARG A 193 -15.13 17.83 -5.23
C ARG A 193 -16.55 17.21 -5.14
N PRO A 194 -17.61 18.03 -5.01
CA PRO A 194 -18.97 17.53 -4.89
C PRO A 194 -19.34 16.60 -6.05
N GLY A 195 -20.01 15.48 -5.71
CA GLY A 195 -20.35 14.44 -6.69
C GLY A 195 -19.24 13.43 -7.01
N GLN A 196 -18.03 13.62 -6.48
CA GLN A 196 -16.90 12.70 -6.62
C GLN A 196 -16.39 12.27 -5.23
N GLN A 197 -17.05 11.30 -4.63
CA GLN A 197 -16.84 10.90 -3.22
C GLN A 197 -15.40 10.47 -2.89
N GLY A 198 -14.62 10.02 -3.88
CA GLY A 198 -13.21 9.67 -3.69
C GLY A 198 -12.23 10.83 -3.79
N GLN A 199 -12.68 12.04 -4.19
CA GLN A 199 -11.83 13.22 -4.30
C GLN A 199 -11.92 14.07 -3.04
N VAL A 200 -11.12 13.69 -2.06
CA VAL A 200 -10.99 14.35 -0.77
C VAL A 200 -9.52 14.59 -0.48
N ILE A 201 -9.18 15.77 -0.01
CA ILE A 201 -7.85 16.08 0.51
C ILE A 201 -7.98 16.78 1.87
N ILE A 202 -7.16 16.36 2.82
CA ILE A 202 -7.05 17.03 4.13
C ILE A 202 -6.16 18.26 3.98
N ASP A 203 -6.61 19.39 4.50
CA ASP A 203 -5.84 20.61 4.61
C ASP A 203 -5.02 20.55 5.93
N TRP A 204 -3.84 19.95 5.84
CA TRP A 204 -2.98 19.75 7.02
C TRP A 204 -2.47 21.05 7.61
N GLU A 205 -2.25 22.07 6.79
CA GLU A 205 -1.80 23.37 7.28
C GLU A 205 -2.87 24.02 8.17
N ALA A 206 -4.10 24.06 7.69
CA ALA A 206 -5.23 24.54 8.47
C ALA A 206 -5.52 23.64 9.69
N ALA A 207 -5.37 22.31 9.56
CA ALA A 207 -5.59 21.36 10.66
C ALA A 207 -4.61 21.59 11.81
N VAL A 208 -3.32 21.73 11.50
CA VAL A 208 -2.27 21.98 12.51
C VAL A 208 -2.45 23.36 13.13
N ALA A 209 -2.76 24.39 12.33
CA ALA A 209 -3.02 25.73 12.84
C ALA A 209 -4.19 25.75 13.84
N GLN A 210 -5.29 25.04 13.54
CA GLN A 210 -6.43 24.90 14.47
C GLN A 210 -6.05 24.17 15.77
N ALA A 211 -5.25 23.12 15.69
CA ALA A 211 -4.83 22.33 16.86
C ALA A 211 -3.85 23.09 17.77
N THR A 212 -3.04 23.99 17.21
CA THR A 212 -2.07 24.81 17.97
C THR A 212 -2.64 26.13 18.49
N GLY A 213 -3.95 26.37 18.25
CA GLY A 213 -4.60 27.62 18.69
C GLY A 213 -4.24 28.83 17.82
N GLY A 214 -3.63 28.63 16.66
CA GLY A 214 -3.35 29.68 15.69
C GLY A 214 -4.63 30.08 14.94
N VAL A 215 -4.95 31.38 14.95
CA VAL A 215 -5.98 31.94 14.09
C VAL A 215 -5.47 31.86 12.64
N PRO A 216 -6.21 31.29 11.68
CA PRO A 216 -5.81 31.35 10.28
C PRO A 216 -5.75 32.80 9.83
N SER A 217 -4.64 33.20 9.24
CA SER A 217 -4.43 34.52 8.64
C SER A 217 -5.19 34.65 7.33
#